data_6ad6e0acc3f48732ba2ea206db5ec9d9
#
_entry.id   6ad6e0acc3f48732ba2ea206db5ec9d9
#
_cell.length_a   1.000
_cell.length_b   1.000
_cell.length_c   1.000
_cell.angle_alpha   90.00
_cell.angle_beta   90.00
_cell.angle_gamma   90.00
#
_symmetry.space_group_name_H-M   'P 1'
#
loop_
_entity.id
_entity.type
_entity.pdbx_description
1 polymer ?
#
loop_
_entity_poly.entity_id
_entity_poly.type
_entity_poly.pdbx_seq_one_letter_code
_entity_poly.pdbx_strand_id
1 'polypeptide(L)'
;MPGQGRFREISSCSNCADFQARRMNLRYRPAERDAKGKKKKPVLCHTINGSGLAVGRTLVAVLENYQDQDGSLTIPAALQPYMNGEKKLLPE
;
A
#
# COMPACT_ATOMS: atom_id res chain seq x y z
N MET A 1 3.18 -9.52 -13.25
CA MET A 1 2.32 -10.69 -13.57
C MET A 1 3.01 -11.59 -14.59
N PRO A 2 3.72 -12.62 -14.13
CA PRO A 2 4.49 -13.48 -15.05
C PRO A 2 3.64 -14.19 -16.09
N GLY A 3 2.43 -14.62 -15.73
CA GLY A 3 1.54 -15.29 -16.67
C GLY A 3 1.07 -14.40 -17.81
N GLN A 4 1.18 -13.09 -17.68
CA GLN A 4 0.83 -12.12 -18.73
C GLN A 4 2.07 -11.51 -19.39
N GLY A 5 3.26 -11.80 -18.86
CA GLY A 5 4.51 -11.24 -19.37
C GLY A 5 4.63 -9.73 -19.26
N ARG A 6 3.92 -9.10 -18.30
CA ARG A 6 3.94 -7.65 -18.13
C ARG A 6 3.68 -7.22 -16.69
N PHE A 7 4.06 -5.99 -16.41
CA PHE A 7 3.71 -5.35 -15.14
C PHE A 7 2.26 -4.89 -15.15
N ARG A 8 1.62 -5.01 -14.01
CA ARG A 8 0.26 -4.52 -13.77
C ARG A 8 0.26 -3.69 -12.50
N GLU A 9 -0.56 -2.66 -12.45
CA GLU A 9 -0.79 -1.91 -11.22
C GLU A 9 -1.47 -2.81 -10.18
N ILE A 10 -0.84 -2.94 -9.00
CA ILE A 10 -1.45 -3.66 -7.87
C ILE A 10 -2.00 -2.70 -6.82
N SER A 11 -1.42 -1.51 -6.73
CA SER A 11 -1.84 -0.52 -5.74
C SER A 11 -1.52 0.87 -6.26
N SER A 12 -2.29 1.85 -5.84
CA SER A 12 -2.04 3.25 -6.16
C SER A 12 -2.23 4.12 -4.93
N CYS A 13 -1.59 5.28 -4.93
CA CYS A 13 -1.77 6.30 -3.92
C CYS A 13 -2.23 7.59 -4.59
N SER A 14 -3.21 8.24 -4.00
CA SER A 14 -3.71 9.52 -4.48
C SER A 14 -3.22 10.65 -3.59
N ASN A 15 -2.69 11.70 -4.19
CA ASN A 15 -2.44 12.94 -3.47
C ASN A 15 -3.74 13.73 -3.46
N CYS A 16 -4.33 13.88 -2.28
CA CYS A 16 -5.64 14.52 -2.10
C CYS A 16 -5.52 16.02 -1.83
N ALA A 17 -4.31 16.58 -1.93
CA ALA A 17 -4.04 17.98 -1.61
C ALA A 17 -4.72 18.33 -0.26
N ASP A 18 -5.44 19.43 -0.17
CA ASP A 18 -6.08 19.85 1.08
C ASP A 18 -7.56 19.43 1.18
N PHE A 19 -8.07 18.66 0.22
CA PHE A 19 -9.50 18.33 0.16
C PHE A 19 -9.98 17.60 1.40
N GLN A 20 -9.29 16.53 1.79
CA GLN A 20 -9.65 15.77 2.99
C GLN A 20 -9.36 16.55 4.26
N ALA A 21 -8.23 17.21 4.33
CA ALA A 21 -7.83 18.01 5.49
C ALA A 21 -8.84 19.12 5.77
N ARG A 22 -9.35 19.77 4.71
CA ARG A 22 -10.37 20.82 4.82
C ARG A 22 -11.64 20.28 5.46
N ARG A 23 -12.06 19.08 5.08
CA ARG A 23 -13.26 18.44 5.62
C ARG A 23 -13.11 18.00 7.07
N MET A 24 -11.93 17.53 7.46
CA MET A 24 -11.66 17.17 8.87
C MET A 24 -11.10 18.32 9.70
N ASN A 25 -10.90 19.48 9.10
CA ASN A 25 -10.28 20.63 9.76
C ASN A 25 -8.88 20.28 10.30
N LEU A 26 -8.12 19.49 9.53
CA LEU A 26 -6.77 19.08 9.90
C LEU A 26 -5.76 20.13 9.42
N ARG A 27 -5.09 20.74 10.36
CA ARG A 27 -4.15 21.82 10.11
C ARG A 27 -2.85 21.58 10.86
N TYR A 28 -1.78 22.17 10.34
CA TYR A 28 -0.52 22.22 11.07
C TYR A 28 -0.07 23.68 11.20
N ARG A 29 0.73 23.95 12.22
CA ARG A 29 1.31 25.26 12.42
C ARG A 29 2.78 25.19 11.99
N PRO A 30 3.20 25.99 10.98
CA PRO A 30 4.60 26.03 10.57
C PRO A 30 5.51 26.39 11.75
N ALA A 31 6.64 25.70 11.85
CA ALA A 31 7.61 25.96 12.92
C ALA A 31 8.30 27.30 12.74
N GLU A 32 8.44 27.77 11.50
CA GLU A 32 9.05 29.06 11.19
C GLU A 32 8.16 30.20 11.63
N ARG A 33 8.79 31.27 12.11
CA ARG A 33 8.09 32.50 12.46
C ARG A 33 8.08 33.45 11.28
N ASP A 34 7.10 34.37 11.26
CA ASP A 34 7.05 35.41 10.24
C ASP A 34 8.16 36.44 10.45
N ALA A 35 8.25 37.45 9.53
CA ALA A 35 9.25 38.49 9.61
C ALA A 35 9.17 39.33 10.89
N LYS A 36 8.03 39.32 11.57
CA LYS A 36 7.82 40.04 12.84
C LYS A 36 8.08 39.14 14.07
N GLY A 37 8.57 37.92 13.88
CA GLY A 37 8.81 36.96 14.97
C GLY A 37 7.57 36.32 15.56
N LYS A 38 6.42 36.52 14.95
CA LYS A 38 5.15 35.89 15.40
C LYS A 38 4.96 34.53 14.77
N LYS A 39 4.21 33.67 15.47
CA LYS A 39 3.82 32.36 14.92
C LYS A 39 2.95 32.55 13.68
N LYS A 40 3.25 31.79 12.64
CA LYS A 40 2.43 31.79 11.43
C LYS A 40 1.06 31.17 11.72
N LYS A 41 0.07 31.53 10.90
CA LYS A 41 -1.27 30.94 11.01
C LYS A 41 -1.23 29.45 10.67
N PRO A 42 -2.10 28.64 11.27
CA PRO A 42 -2.24 27.24 10.87
C PRO A 42 -2.57 27.10 9.39
N VAL A 43 -1.99 26.09 8.76
CA VAL A 43 -2.16 25.81 7.34
C VAL A 43 -2.81 24.43 7.20
N LEU A 44 -3.72 24.29 6.24
CA LEU A 44 -4.33 22.99 5.96
C LEU A 44 -3.26 21.99 5.51
N CYS A 45 -3.33 20.79 6.05
CA CYS A 45 -2.46 19.70 5.63
C CYS A 45 -2.82 19.19 4.24
N HIS A 46 -1.87 18.57 3.58
CA HIS A 46 -2.15 17.73 2.41
C HIS A 46 -2.14 16.28 2.87
N THR A 47 -2.94 15.46 2.23
CA THR A 47 -3.04 14.05 2.59
C THR A 47 -2.76 13.17 1.39
N ILE A 48 -2.29 11.98 1.67
CA ILE A 48 -2.12 10.91 0.68
C ILE A 48 -3.04 9.79 1.08
N ASN A 49 -3.77 9.26 0.12
CA ASN A 49 -4.71 8.16 0.35
C ASN A 49 -4.29 6.95 -0.47
N GLY A 50 -4.25 5.81 0.17
CA GLY A 50 -3.92 4.56 -0.51
C GLY A 50 -4.33 3.38 0.36
N SER A 51 -4.56 2.23 -0.28
CA SER A 51 -4.85 1.01 0.45
C SER A 51 -3.61 0.54 1.21
N GLY A 52 -3.76 0.22 2.48
CA GLY A 52 -2.70 -0.34 3.31
C GLY A 52 -2.25 -1.71 2.82
N LEU A 53 -3.15 -2.40 2.12
CA LEU A 53 -2.83 -3.46 1.18
C LEU A 53 -4.03 -3.64 0.24
N ALA A 54 -3.76 -3.70 -1.06
CA ALA A 54 -4.75 -4.11 -2.06
C ALA A 54 -4.80 -5.65 -2.04
N VAL A 55 -5.63 -6.23 -1.17
CA VAL A 55 -5.58 -7.65 -0.79
C VAL A 55 -5.76 -8.56 -2.00
N GLY A 56 -6.80 -8.34 -2.81
CA GLY A 56 -7.10 -9.20 -3.96
C GLY A 56 -5.99 -9.21 -4.99
N ARG A 57 -5.52 -8.06 -5.40
CA ARG A 57 -4.44 -7.96 -6.40
C ARG A 57 -3.11 -8.47 -5.87
N THR A 58 -2.81 -8.23 -4.61
CA THR A 58 -1.60 -8.76 -3.99
C THR A 58 -1.65 -10.28 -3.93
N LEU A 59 -2.81 -10.86 -3.60
CA LEU A 59 -2.99 -12.30 -3.64
C LEU A 59 -2.73 -12.88 -5.02
N VAL A 60 -3.30 -12.27 -6.07
CA VAL A 60 -3.07 -12.70 -7.46
C VAL A 60 -1.58 -12.64 -7.80
N ALA A 61 -0.90 -11.55 -7.41
CA ALA A 61 0.52 -11.40 -7.68
C ALA A 61 1.36 -12.48 -6.98
N VAL A 62 1.04 -12.80 -5.74
CA VAL A 62 1.73 -13.87 -5.00
C VAL A 62 1.50 -15.21 -5.66
N LEU A 63 0.27 -15.55 -6.01
CA LEU A 63 -0.06 -16.82 -6.67
C LEU A 63 0.69 -16.94 -8.00
N GLU A 64 0.68 -15.91 -8.84
CA GLU A 64 1.36 -15.96 -10.14
C GLU A 64 2.88 -16.08 -10.03
N ASN A 65 3.49 -15.40 -9.05
CA ASN A 65 4.94 -15.39 -8.92
C ASN A 65 5.50 -16.64 -8.25
N TYR A 66 4.68 -17.36 -7.49
CA TYR A 66 5.11 -18.53 -6.73
C TYR A 66 4.51 -19.84 -7.24
N GLN A 67 3.82 -19.81 -8.37
CA GLN A 67 3.30 -21.00 -8.99
C GLN A 67 4.43 -21.78 -9.68
N ASP A 68 4.49 -23.10 -9.40
CA ASP A 68 5.44 -24.01 -10.02
C ASP A 68 4.86 -24.58 -11.33
N GLN A 69 5.73 -25.18 -12.15
CA GLN A 69 5.32 -25.71 -13.46
C GLN A 69 4.29 -26.82 -13.38
N ASP A 70 4.27 -27.56 -12.28
CA ASP A 70 3.31 -28.64 -12.06
C ASP A 70 1.96 -28.17 -11.53
N GLY A 71 1.75 -26.87 -11.42
CA GLY A 71 0.52 -26.28 -10.90
C GLY A 71 0.50 -26.11 -9.39
N SER A 72 1.50 -26.61 -8.67
CA SER A 72 1.60 -26.37 -7.23
C SER A 72 2.02 -24.92 -6.95
N LEU A 73 1.80 -24.47 -5.72
CA LEU A 73 2.19 -23.13 -5.27
C LEU A 73 3.18 -23.26 -4.13
N THR A 74 4.34 -22.65 -4.30
CA THR A 74 5.30 -22.52 -3.20
C THR A 74 4.84 -21.39 -2.31
N ILE A 75 4.73 -21.63 -1.01
CA ILE A 75 4.33 -20.60 -0.05
C ILE A 75 5.58 -19.79 0.33
N PRO A 76 5.58 -18.45 0.13
CA PRO A 76 6.70 -17.64 0.56
C PRO A 76 7.03 -17.86 2.04
N ALA A 77 8.31 -17.87 2.37
CA ALA A 77 8.76 -18.16 3.73
C ALA A 77 8.07 -17.26 4.78
N ALA A 78 7.85 -15.99 4.43
CA ALA A 78 7.21 -15.04 5.33
C ALA A 78 5.75 -15.40 5.65
N LEU A 79 5.08 -16.14 4.77
CA LEU A 79 3.67 -16.53 4.94
C LEU A 79 3.49 -17.91 5.55
N GLN A 80 4.53 -18.72 5.61
CA GLN A 80 4.43 -20.10 6.12
C GLN A 80 3.89 -20.17 7.55
N PRO A 81 4.28 -19.30 8.50
CA PRO A 81 3.70 -19.31 9.84
C PRO A 81 2.17 -19.12 9.86
N TYR A 82 1.63 -18.40 8.89
CA TYR A 82 0.19 -18.14 8.78
C TYR A 82 -0.55 -19.27 8.07
N MET A 83 0.18 -20.20 7.49
CA MET A 83 -0.35 -21.37 6.76
C MET A 83 -0.03 -22.68 7.51
N ASN A 84 0.00 -22.65 8.84
CA ASN A 84 0.32 -23.80 9.69
C ASN A 84 1.69 -24.44 9.37
N GLY A 85 2.64 -23.64 8.89
CA GLY A 85 3.97 -24.11 8.54
C GLY A 85 4.05 -24.85 7.20
N GLU A 86 2.97 -24.91 6.44
CA GLU A 86 2.99 -25.55 5.13
C GLU A 86 3.89 -24.79 4.16
N LYS A 87 4.61 -25.52 3.34
CA LYS A 87 5.56 -24.96 2.38
C LYS A 87 5.01 -24.89 0.96
N LYS A 88 4.03 -25.72 0.64
CA LYS A 88 3.42 -25.81 -0.69
C LYS A 88 1.94 -26.11 -0.60
N LEU A 89 1.19 -25.59 -1.57
CA LEU A 89 -0.17 -26.01 -1.87
C LEU A 89 -0.13 -26.86 -3.13
N LEU A 90 -0.64 -28.08 -3.03
CA LEU A 90 -0.62 -29.02 -4.14
C LEU A 90 -1.92 -28.94 -4.92
N PRO A 91 -1.88 -29.15 -6.27
CA PRO A 91 -3.11 -29.24 -7.05
C PRO A 91 -3.90 -30.49 -6.65
N GLU A 92 -5.20 -30.41 -6.77
CA GLU A 92 -6.08 -31.57 -6.56
C GLU A 92 -5.97 -32.62 -7.67
#